data_c530ec4995c6f13b065da597085e1c89
#
_entry.id   c530ec4995c6f13b065da597085e1c89
#
_cell.length_a   1.000
_cell.length_b   1.000
_cell.length_c   1.000
_cell.angle_alpha   90.00
_cell.angle_beta   90.00
_cell.angle_gamma   90.00
#
_symmetry.space_group_name_H-M   'P 1'
#
loop_
_entity.id
_entity.type
_entity.pdbx_description
1 polymer ?
#
loop_
_entity_poly.entity_id
_entity_poly.type
_entity_poly.pdbx_seq_one_letter_code
_entity_poly.pdbx_strand_id
1 'polypeptide(L)'
;MNIRIQSVKFDADQKLVAFIEDKVSKLDRYSDDILSADITLKLDKDNEHGNKVAVLKLDVAGDKLVAERQCKSFEEAVDLSVDALRKQLSKHKTKV
;
A
#
# COMPACT_ATOMS: atom_id res chain seq x y z
N MET A 1 -12.38 -5.48 -3.90
CA MET A 1 -10.97 -5.95 -3.74
C MET A 1 -10.79 -6.55 -2.35
N ASN A 2 -10.02 -7.62 -2.28
CA ASN A 2 -9.61 -8.19 -0.98
C ASN A 2 -8.40 -7.45 -0.46
N ILE A 3 -8.48 -6.97 0.78
CA ILE A 3 -7.36 -6.26 1.41
C ILE A 3 -6.81 -7.13 2.53
N ARG A 4 -5.52 -7.40 2.46
CA ARG A 4 -4.82 -8.21 3.46
C ARG A 4 -3.69 -7.38 4.05
N ILE A 5 -3.67 -7.23 5.37
CA ILE A 5 -2.67 -6.43 6.08
C ILE A 5 -1.88 -7.34 7.01
N GLN A 6 -0.55 -7.30 6.87
CA GLN A 6 0.37 -8.08 7.68
C GLN A 6 1.40 -7.17 8.32
N SER A 7 1.61 -7.31 9.61
CA SER A 7 2.67 -6.61 10.32
C SER A 7 3.74 -7.62 10.75
N VAL A 8 5.01 -7.27 10.53
CA VAL A 8 6.15 -8.15 10.82
C VAL A 8 6.78 -7.73 12.14
N LYS A 9 6.77 -8.62 13.13
CA LYS A 9 7.38 -8.44 14.45
C LYS A 9 6.75 -7.36 15.32
N PHE A 10 5.51 -6.94 15.03
CA PHE A 10 4.74 -6.03 15.88
C PHE A 10 3.28 -6.19 15.52
N ASP A 11 2.39 -5.66 16.38
CA ASP A 11 0.96 -5.68 16.13
C ASP A 11 0.49 -4.29 15.71
N ALA A 12 -0.09 -4.18 14.52
CA ALA A 12 -0.69 -2.94 14.07
C ALA A 12 -1.99 -2.71 14.86
N ASP A 13 -2.18 -1.49 15.39
CA ASP A 13 -3.38 -1.20 16.14
C ASP A 13 -4.57 -1.01 15.19
N GLN A 14 -5.79 -1.01 15.77
CA GLN A 14 -7.01 -0.95 14.97
C GLN A 14 -7.14 0.36 14.19
N LYS A 15 -6.63 1.45 14.75
CA LYS A 15 -6.67 2.75 14.07
C LYS A 15 -5.80 2.73 12.81
N LEU A 16 -4.63 2.12 12.90
CA LEU A 16 -3.73 2.00 11.76
C LEU A 16 -4.34 1.09 10.70
N VAL A 17 -4.91 -0.04 11.10
CA VAL A 17 -5.55 -0.96 10.16
C VAL A 17 -6.71 -0.26 9.44
N ALA A 18 -7.56 0.46 10.19
CA ALA A 18 -8.68 1.18 9.58
C ALA A 18 -8.21 2.27 8.61
N PHE A 19 -7.14 2.98 8.96
CA PHE A 19 -6.55 3.98 8.10
C PHE A 19 -6.08 3.36 6.77
N ILE A 20 -5.36 2.24 6.87
CA ILE A 20 -4.83 1.55 5.69
C ILE A 20 -5.97 1.04 4.80
N GLU A 21 -6.98 0.40 5.40
CA GLU A 21 -8.11 -0.11 4.64
C GLU A 21 -8.85 1.02 3.91
N ASP A 22 -9.04 2.15 4.57
CA ASP A 22 -9.69 3.31 3.97
C ASP A 22 -8.88 3.85 2.78
N LYS A 23 -7.59 4.04 2.96
CA LYS A 23 -6.72 4.58 1.90
C LYS A 23 -6.61 3.63 0.72
N VAL A 24 -6.40 2.35 0.99
CA VAL A 24 -6.21 1.35 -0.08
C VAL A 24 -7.50 1.11 -0.84
N SER A 25 -8.65 1.07 -0.15
CA SER A 25 -9.93 0.84 -0.80
C SER A 25 -10.28 1.94 -1.81
N LYS A 26 -9.77 3.14 -1.62
CA LYS A 26 -10.00 4.24 -2.58
C LYS A 26 -9.36 3.99 -3.94
N LEU A 27 -8.41 3.06 -4.04
CA LEU A 27 -7.81 2.70 -5.31
C LEU A 27 -8.83 2.07 -6.27
N ASP A 28 -9.91 1.50 -5.77
CA ASP A 28 -11.00 0.97 -6.60
C ASP A 28 -11.62 2.05 -7.49
N ARG A 29 -11.47 3.32 -7.12
CA ARG A 29 -11.98 4.43 -7.95
C ARG A 29 -11.20 4.60 -9.25
N TYR A 30 -9.99 4.07 -9.31
CA TYR A 30 -9.10 4.25 -10.45
C TYR A 30 -9.05 3.04 -11.36
N SER A 31 -9.56 1.90 -10.92
CA SER A 31 -9.58 0.70 -11.74
C SER A 31 -10.58 -0.30 -11.18
N ASP A 32 -11.34 -0.92 -12.08
CA ASP A 32 -12.28 -2.00 -11.72
C ASP A 32 -11.60 -3.37 -11.70
N ASP A 33 -10.33 -3.43 -12.09
CA ASP A 33 -9.61 -4.68 -12.30
C ASP A 33 -8.78 -5.11 -11.08
N ILE A 34 -8.87 -4.39 -9.96
CA ILE A 34 -8.08 -4.73 -8.77
C ILE A 34 -8.74 -5.91 -8.06
N LEU A 35 -8.02 -7.03 -8.02
CA LEU A 35 -8.50 -8.27 -7.41
C LEU A 35 -8.19 -8.28 -5.92
N SER A 36 -6.97 -7.90 -5.54
CA SER A 36 -6.55 -7.91 -4.15
C SER A 36 -5.44 -6.91 -3.90
N ALA A 37 -5.26 -6.56 -2.63
CA ALA A 37 -4.16 -5.73 -2.17
C ALA A 37 -3.53 -6.39 -0.95
N ASP A 38 -2.22 -6.57 -1.00
CA ASP A 38 -1.44 -7.10 0.12
C ASP A 38 -0.56 -5.98 0.67
N ILE A 39 -0.74 -5.66 1.94
CA ILE A 39 0.02 -4.62 2.60
C ILE A 39 0.89 -5.26 3.68
N THR A 40 2.19 -5.07 3.59
CA THR A 40 3.13 -5.55 4.58
C THR A 40 3.76 -4.35 5.28
N LEU A 41 3.67 -4.33 6.61
CA LEU A 41 4.26 -3.31 7.45
C LEU A 41 5.43 -3.91 8.19
N LYS A 42 6.58 -3.25 8.15
CA LYS A 42 7.77 -3.75 8.83
C LYS A 42 8.61 -2.60 9.35
N LEU A 43 9.50 -2.91 10.27
CA LEU A 43 10.42 -1.95 10.85
C LEU A 43 11.81 -2.15 10.28
N ASP A 44 12.48 -1.04 9.95
CA ASP A 44 13.87 -1.05 9.51
C ASP A 44 14.73 -0.40 10.60
N LYS A 45 16.03 -0.50 10.46
CA LYS A 45 16.99 0.04 11.42
C LYS A 45 17.40 1.49 11.12
N ASP A 46 17.03 2.02 9.96
CA ASP A 46 17.38 3.38 9.56
C ASP A 46 16.56 4.39 10.35
N ASN A 47 17.23 5.26 11.11
CA ASN A 47 16.58 6.29 11.91
C ASN A 47 16.63 7.69 11.28
N GLU A 48 17.40 7.90 10.21
CA GLU A 48 17.49 9.21 9.57
C GLU A 48 16.24 9.57 8.78
N HIS A 49 15.75 8.62 8.01
CA HIS A 49 14.58 8.82 7.12
C HIS A 49 13.32 8.18 7.69
N GLY A 50 13.43 7.67 8.91
CA GLY A 50 12.36 6.90 9.52
C GLY A 50 12.61 5.41 9.39
N ASN A 51 11.95 4.65 10.25
CA ASN A 51 12.13 3.19 10.30
C ASN A 51 10.83 2.43 10.00
N LYS A 52 9.80 3.12 9.51
CA LYS A 52 8.50 2.50 9.20
C LYS A 52 8.43 2.25 7.72
N VAL A 53 8.33 0.97 7.34
CA VAL A 53 8.30 0.55 5.94
C VAL A 53 6.94 -0.03 5.63
N ALA A 54 6.32 0.43 4.55
CA ALA A 54 5.10 -0.15 4.01
C ALA A 54 5.37 -0.66 2.60
N VAL A 55 5.00 -1.92 2.36
CA VAL A 55 5.07 -2.52 1.03
C VAL A 55 3.66 -2.85 0.61
N LEU A 56 3.21 -2.27 -0.49
CA LEU A 56 1.86 -2.46 -1.02
C LEU A 56 1.95 -3.16 -2.37
N LYS A 57 1.26 -4.29 -2.48
CA LYS A 57 1.19 -5.06 -3.72
C LYS A 57 -0.26 -5.15 -4.15
N LEU A 58 -0.52 -4.73 -5.38
CA LEU A 58 -1.85 -4.88 -5.98
C LEU A 58 -1.82 -5.99 -7.02
N ASP A 59 -2.78 -6.89 -6.92
CA ASP A 59 -3.02 -7.89 -7.95
C ASP A 59 -4.14 -7.36 -8.83
N VAL A 60 -3.80 -6.97 -10.05
CA VAL A 60 -4.77 -6.46 -11.02
C VAL A 60 -4.86 -7.47 -12.17
N ALA A 61 -5.97 -7.43 -12.90
CA ALA A 61 -6.16 -8.37 -13.99
C ALA A 61 -5.00 -8.27 -14.99
N GLY A 62 -4.21 -9.33 -15.09
CA GLY A 62 -3.09 -9.42 -16.02
C GLY A 62 -1.78 -8.80 -15.57
N ASP A 63 -1.72 -8.29 -14.32
CA ASP A 63 -0.48 -7.63 -13.86
C ASP A 63 -0.39 -7.57 -12.33
N LYS A 64 0.78 -7.22 -11.85
CA LYS A 64 1.02 -6.95 -10.42
C LYS A 64 1.74 -5.63 -10.27
N LEU A 65 1.21 -4.78 -9.41
CA LEU A 65 1.79 -3.46 -9.14
C LEU A 65 2.32 -3.44 -7.72
N VAL A 66 3.48 -2.83 -7.53
CA VAL A 66 4.14 -2.79 -6.22
C VAL A 66 4.61 -1.37 -5.94
N ALA A 67 4.43 -0.93 -4.69
CA ALA A 67 5.03 0.29 -4.18
C ALA A 67 5.57 0.03 -2.78
N GLU A 68 6.72 0.59 -2.50
CA GLU A 68 7.34 0.48 -1.18
C GLU A 68 7.84 1.86 -0.77
N ARG A 69 7.57 2.24 0.47
CA ARG A 69 8.04 3.53 1.02
C ARG A 69 8.47 3.34 2.45
N GLN A 70 9.48 4.10 2.84
CA GLN A 70 10.02 4.13 4.20
C GLN A 70 9.91 5.54 4.71
N CYS A 71 9.25 5.72 5.86
CA CYS A 71 8.94 7.03 6.43
C CYS A 71 9.04 6.94 7.95
N LYS A 72 8.77 8.07 8.60
CA LYS A 72 8.80 8.14 10.06
C LYS A 72 7.53 7.59 10.70
N SER A 73 6.46 7.44 9.92
CA SER A 73 5.22 6.81 10.39
C SER A 73 4.69 5.87 9.31
N PHE A 74 3.90 4.87 9.74
CA PHE A 74 3.25 3.97 8.79
C PHE A 74 2.20 4.69 7.97
N GLU A 75 1.49 5.65 8.58
CA GLU A 75 0.47 6.42 7.88
C GLU A 75 1.06 7.14 6.68
N GLU A 76 2.21 7.79 6.87
CA GLU A 76 2.89 8.48 5.78
C GLU A 76 3.39 7.51 4.73
N ALA A 77 4.00 6.39 5.16
CA ALA A 77 4.50 5.38 4.23
C ALA A 77 3.38 4.80 3.38
N VAL A 78 2.23 4.50 3.99
CA VAL A 78 1.06 4.00 3.28
C VAL A 78 0.51 5.05 2.31
N ASP A 79 0.39 6.28 2.76
CA ASP A 79 -0.14 7.37 1.94
C ASP A 79 0.69 7.56 0.68
N LEU A 80 2.00 7.61 0.81
CA LEU A 80 2.91 7.76 -0.33
C LEU A 80 2.88 6.54 -1.24
N SER A 81 2.77 5.34 -0.66
CA SER A 81 2.68 4.11 -1.45
C SER A 81 1.38 4.05 -2.25
N VAL A 82 0.27 4.44 -1.64
CA VAL A 82 -1.03 4.50 -2.32
C VAL A 82 -0.97 5.50 -3.47
N ASP A 83 -0.35 6.66 -3.26
CA ASP A 83 -0.20 7.65 -4.32
C ASP A 83 0.62 7.10 -5.49
N ALA A 84 1.70 6.39 -5.20
CA ALA A 84 2.52 5.74 -6.23
C ALA A 84 1.73 4.70 -7.02
N LEU A 85 0.92 3.89 -6.32
CA LEU A 85 0.08 2.89 -6.97
C LEU A 85 -1.01 3.53 -7.83
N ARG A 86 -1.58 4.65 -7.36
CA ARG A 86 -2.57 5.39 -8.14
C ARG A 86 -1.98 5.82 -9.50
N LYS A 87 -0.75 6.30 -9.48
CA LYS A 87 -0.06 6.70 -10.71
C LYS A 87 0.21 5.50 -11.62
N GLN A 88 0.59 4.37 -11.04
CA GLN A 88 0.80 3.14 -11.81
C GLN A 88 -0.50 2.64 -12.43
N LEU A 89 -1.60 2.70 -11.69
CA LEU A 89 -2.92 2.31 -12.21
C LEU A 89 -3.34 3.20 -13.38
N SER A 90 -3.07 4.48 -13.29
CA SER A 90 -3.38 5.42 -14.37
C SER A 90 -2.61 5.07 -15.65
N LYS A 91 -1.33 4.73 -15.51
CA LYS A 91 -0.51 4.30 -16.65
C LYS A 91 -0.96 2.96 -17.20
N HIS A 92 -1.38 2.05 -16.32
CA HIS A 92 -1.86 0.72 -16.71
C HIS A 92 -3.10 0.85 -17.60
N LYS A 93 -4.02 1.76 -17.27
CA LYS A 93 -5.21 2.01 -18.06
C LYS A 93 -4.92 2.56 -19.45
N THR A 94 -3.86 3.34 -19.58
CA THR A 94 -3.53 3.99 -20.86
C THR A 94 -2.80 3.07 -21.84
N LYS A 95 -2.49 1.85 -21.42
CA LYS A 95 -1.80 0.87 -22.27
C LYS A 95 -2.72 0.04 -23.15
N VAL A 96 -3.98 0.34 -23.14
CA VAL A 96 -4.95 -0.42 -23.95
C VAL A 96 -4.90 0.01 -25.41
#